data_153f9255f4409fb7d55e955d3f5f351e
#
_entry.id   153f9255f4409fb7d55e955d3f5f351e
#
_cell.length_a   1.000
_cell.length_b   1.000
_cell.length_c   1.000
_cell.angle_alpha   90.00
_cell.angle_beta   90.00
_cell.angle_gamma   90.00
#
_symmetry.space_group_name_H-M   'P 1'
#
loop_
_entity.id
_entity.type
_entity.pdbx_description
1 polymer ?
#
loop_
_entity_poly.entity_id
_entity_poly.type
_entity_poly.pdbx_seq_one_letter_code
_entity_poly.pdbx_strand_id
1 'polypeptide(L)'
;DYDGTLASLNTRPENAKPTPELIATLQKLVSDPANHVVVNSGRDHFTLEKWLGNLPIAMAAEHGAFYKENGIWHKNINKAEWSSGLVSILKLFVEKTPRSHLEVKETALAWHYRESDAWLGALRAQQLINVLVNICIQQKLQIIQGDKVVEIKSPDYNKGSEVRRQLEKKHYDFIIAMGDDTTDEDMFKALPVNAVTIKVGYVSEAASYNMPSQTEVLPFLQILANKKDMKQPIGENVKTSLKGVFDFFRDLLKTK
;
A
#
# COMPACT_ATOMS: atom_id res chain seq x y z
N ASP A 1 1.28 0.31 -3.94
CA ASP A 1 0.28 -0.10 -2.95
C ASP A 1 -0.85 -0.93 -3.57
N TYR A 2 -1.64 -1.67 -2.73
CA TYR A 2 -2.72 -2.54 -3.21
C TYR A 2 -4.11 -1.95 -2.89
N ASP A 3 -4.49 -1.83 -1.61
CA ASP A 3 -5.80 -1.35 -1.18
C ASP A 3 -5.91 0.17 -1.33
N GLY A 4 -6.97 0.66 -1.95
CA GLY A 4 -7.12 2.08 -2.27
C GLY A 4 -6.32 2.54 -3.49
N THR A 5 -5.44 1.68 -4.02
CA THR A 5 -4.58 1.97 -5.17
C THR A 5 -4.87 0.99 -6.32
N LEU A 6 -4.38 -0.25 -6.27
CA LEU A 6 -4.66 -1.25 -7.30
C LEU A 6 -6.10 -1.78 -7.22
N ALA A 7 -6.64 -1.91 -6.01
CA ALA A 7 -8.01 -2.32 -5.76
C ALA A 7 -8.74 -1.26 -4.95
N SER A 8 -10.04 -1.09 -5.22
CA SER A 8 -10.88 -0.19 -4.43
C SER A 8 -11.01 -0.68 -3.00
N LEU A 9 -11.06 0.27 -2.05
CA LEU A 9 -11.36 -0.03 -0.66
C LEU A 9 -12.72 -0.74 -0.56
N ASN A 10 -12.78 -1.80 0.23
CA ASN A 10 -14.00 -2.57 0.46
C ASN A 10 -14.31 -2.62 1.96
N THR A 11 -15.60 -2.66 2.31
CA THR A 11 -16.01 -2.82 3.72
C THR A 11 -15.51 -4.11 4.32
N ARG A 12 -15.43 -5.16 3.50
CA ARG A 12 -14.85 -6.46 3.86
C ARG A 12 -13.55 -6.65 3.11
N PRO A 13 -12.41 -6.69 3.81
CA PRO A 13 -11.08 -6.80 3.19
C PRO A 13 -10.94 -7.98 2.23
N GLU A 14 -11.57 -9.12 2.54
CA GLU A 14 -11.55 -10.32 1.70
C GLU A 14 -12.24 -10.17 0.34
N ASN A 15 -13.04 -9.12 0.16
CA ASN A 15 -13.74 -8.82 -1.09
C ASN A 15 -12.94 -7.90 -2.03
N ALA A 16 -11.88 -7.26 -1.57
CA ALA A 16 -11.02 -6.42 -2.40
C ALA A 16 -10.09 -7.25 -3.30
N LYS A 17 -10.63 -8.30 -3.94
CA LYS A 17 -9.88 -9.18 -4.85
C LYS A 17 -9.48 -8.44 -6.12
N PRO A 18 -8.33 -8.79 -6.73
CA PRO A 18 -7.93 -8.22 -8.00
C PRO A 18 -8.92 -8.60 -9.10
N THR A 19 -9.25 -7.65 -9.97
CA THR A 19 -10.07 -7.94 -11.15
C THR A 19 -9.24 -8.68 -12.21
N PRO A 20 -9.89 -9.43 -13.13
CA PRO A 20 -9.20 -10.05 -14.25
C PRO A 20 -8.39 -9.04 -15.09
N GLU A 21 -8.91 -7.83 -15.26
CA GLU A 21 -8.27 -6.73 -16.00
C GLU A 21 -6.99 -6.26 -15.30
N LEU A 22 -7.01 -6.14 -13.97
CA LEU A 22 -5.82 -5.79 -13.19
C LEU A 22 -4.74 -6.88 -13.33
N ILE A 23 -5.12 -8.15 -13.19
CA ILE A 23 -4.19 -9.29 -13.37
C ILE A 23 -3.57 -9.27 -14.77
N ALA A 24 -4.38 -9.10 -15.81
CA ALA A 24 -3.90 -9.04 -17.19
C ALA A 24 -2.94 -7.85 -17.41
N THR A 25 -3.24 -6.71 -16.81
CA THR A 25 -2.40 -5.50 -16.88
C THR A 25 -1.06 -5.71 -16.18
N LEU A 26 -1.04 -6.26 -14.98
CA LEU A 26 0.18 -6.60 -14.26
C LEU A 26 1.01 -7.64 -15.02
N GLN A 27 0.36 -8.70 -15.54
CA GLN A 27 1.03 -9.71 -16.37
C GLN A 27 1.70 -9.09 -17.60
N LYS A 28 1.04 -8.12 -18.23
CA LYS A 28 1.61 -7.41 -19.38
C LYS A 28 2.78 -6.52 -19.00
N LEU A 29 2.70 -5.81 -17.86
CA LEU A 29 3.80 -4.99 -17.37
C LEU A 29 5.05 -5.84 -17.10
N VAL A 30 4.91 -7.00 -16.44
CA VAL A 30 6.06 -7.87 -16.12
C VAL A 30 6.53 -8.72 -17.30
N SER A 31 5.79 -8.78 -18.40
CA SER A 31 6.25 -9.46 -19.62
C SER A 31 7.42 -8.74 -20.29
N ASP A 32 7.63 -7.46 -20.00
CA ASP A 32 8.83 -6.75 -20.40
C ASP A 32 9.92 -6.93 -19.33
N PRO A 33 11.03 -7.60 -19.65
CA PRO A 33 12.11 -7.87 -18.67
C PRO A 33 12.81 -6.60 -18.15
N ALA A 34 12.61 -5.45 -18.80
CA ALA A 34 13.10 -4.17 -18.31
C ALA A 34 12.28 -3.65 -17.12
N ASN A 35 11.05 -4.13 -16.95
CA ASN A 35 10.19 -3.71 -15.85
C ASN A 35 10.39 -4.58 -14.60
N HIS A 36 10.44 -3.92 -13.46
CA HIS A 36 10.39 -4.55 -12.15
C HIS A 36 9.15 -4.05 -11.40
N VAL A 37 8.19 -4.93 -11.17
CA VAL A 37 6.93 -4.60 -10.51
C VAL A 37 6.97 -5.10 -9.07
N VAL A 38 6.68 -4.21 -8.13
CA VAL A 38 6.60 -4.50 -6.70
C VAL A 38 5.23 -4.10 -6.18
N VAL A 39 4.52 -5.02 -5.52
CA VAL A 39 3.31 -4.72 -4.74
C VAL A 39 3.69 -4.64 -3.27
N ASN A 40 3.53 -3.47 -2.66
CA ASN A 40 3.90 -3.19 -1.27
C ASN A 40 2.63 -2.84 -0.47
N SER A 41 2.17 -3.75 0.40
CA SER A 41 0.85 -3.71 1.01
C SER A 41 0.87 -3.99 2.52
N GLY A 42 -0.16 -3.48 3.23
CA GLY A 42 -0.44 -3.86 4.62
C GLY A 42 -1.13 -5.22 4.77
N ARG A 43 -1.52 -5.86 3.65
CA ARG A 43 -2.15 -7.19 3.67
C ARG A 43 -1.16 -8.25 4.11
N ASP A 44 -1.70 -9.33 4.69
CA ASP A 44 -0.95 -10.52 5.03
C ASP A 44 -0.41 -11.22 3.77
N HIS A 45 0.68 -11.94 3.93
CA HIS A 45 1.36 -12.59 2.81
C HIS A 45 0.58 -13.76 2.20
N PHE A 46 -0.28 -14.45 2.98
CA PHE A 46 -1.12 -15.54 2.45
C PHE A 46 -2.17 -15.00 1.50
N THR A 47 -2.78 -13.86 1.84
CA THR A 47 -3.76 -13.18 0.98
C THR A 47 -3.11 -12.70 -0.32
N LEU A 48 -1.94 -12.04 -0.25
CA LEU A 48 -1.23 -11.60 -1.45
C LEU A 48 -0.79 -12.78 -2.32
N GLU A 49 -0.31 -13.87 -1.71
CA GLU A 49 0.03 -15.10 -2.43
C GLU A 49 -1.16 -15.69 -3.16
N LYS A 50 -2.30 -15.80 -2.48
CA LYS A 50 -3.54 -16.32 -3.08
C LYS A 50 -4.01 -15.49 -4.27
N TRP A 51 -3.82 -14.17 -4.24
CA TRP A 51 -4.37 -13.27 -5.23
C TRP A 51 -3.41 -12.97 -6.39
N LEU A 52 -2.14 -12.85 -6.10
CA LEU A 52 -1.12 -12.38 -7.04
C LEU A 52 0.06 -13.35 -7.21
N GLY A 53 0.07 -14.46 -6.47
CA GLY A 53 1.21 -15.37 -6.38
C GLY A 53 1.60 -16.04 -7.71
N ASN A 54 0.67 -16.11 -8.67
CA ASN A 54 0.91 -16.63 -10.03
C ASN A 54 1.62 -15.62 -10.95
N LEU A 55 1.75 -14.34 -10.52
CA LEU A 55 2.45 -13.32 -11.29
C LEU A 55 3.94 -13.30 -10.91
N PRO A 56 4.86 -13.10 -11.85
CA PRO A 56 6.29 -12.98 -11.57
C PRO A 56 6.64 -11.55 -11.07
N ILE A 57 5.95 -11.09 -10.02
CA ILE A 57 6.13 -9.80 -9.37
C ILE A 57 6.81 -9.97 -8.01
N ALA A 58 7.54 -8.96 -7.57
CA ALA A 58 7.96 -8.86 -6.19
C ALA A 58 6.79 -8.38 -5.33
N MET A 59 6.69 -8.89 -4.11
CA MET A 59 5.63 -8.49 -3.18
C MET A 59 6.23 -8.21 -1.80
N ALA A 60 5.68 -7.21 -1.12
CA ALA A 60 5.89 -6.98 0.29
C ALA A 60 4.55 -6.95 1.01
N ALA A 61 4.46 -7.72 2.08
CA ALA A 61 3.27 -7.90 2.90
C ALA A 61 3.49 -7.36 4.31
N GLU A 62 2.40 -7.04 5.00
CA GLU A 62 2.43 -6.47 6.35
C GLU A 62 3.41 -5.28 6.43
N HIS A 63 3.30 -4.35 5.46
CA HIS A 63 4.15 -3.14 5.35
C HIS A 63 5.66 -3.41 5.20
N GLY A 64 6.06 -4.57 4.67
CA GLY A 64 7.46 -4.94 4.50
C GLY A 64 8.01 -5.89 5.56
N ALA A 65 7.16 -6.38 6.47
CA ALA A 65 7.54 -7.44 7.42
C ALA A 65 7.84 -8.77 6.72
N PHE A 66 7.16 -9.02 5.61
CA PHE A 66 7.41 -10.13 4.69
C PHE A 66 7.67 -9.60 3.30
N TYR A 67 8.52 -10.26 2.55
CA TYR A 67 8.73 -9.96 1.13
C TYR A 67 8.88 -11.24 0.31
N LYS A 68 8.35 -11.22 -0.91
CA LYS A 68 8.50 -12.30 -1.89
C LYS A 68 9.47 -11.88 -2.98
N GLU A 69 10.48 -12.71 -3.18
CA GLU A 69 11.49 -12.52 -4.21
C GLU A 69 11.80 -13.85 -4.88
N ASN A 70 11.91 -13.87 -6.19
CA ASN A 70 12.13 -15.11 -6.96
C ASN A 70 11.16 -16.24 -6.62
N GLY A 71 9.90 -15.90 -6.30
CA GLY A 71 8.86 -16.84 -5.94
C GLY A 71 8.88 -17.35 -4.50
N ILE A 72 9.84 -16.91 -3.67
CA ILE A 72 10.01 -17.36 -2.28
C ILE A 72 9.69 -16.22 -1.31
N TRP A 73 8.86 -16.50 -0.30
CA TRP A 73 8.61 -15.60 0.80
C TRP A 73 9.73 -15.62 1.83
N HIS A 74 10.17 -14.45 2.21
CA HIS A 74 11.15 -14.20 3.26
C HIS A 74 10.48 -13.38 4.36
N LYS A 75 10.92 -13.60 5.59
CA LYS A 75 10.51 -12.83 6.75
C LYS A 75 11.62 -11.85 7.13
N ASN A 76 11.28 -10.58 7.20
CA ASN A 76 12.24 -9.50 7.47
C ASN A 76 12.42 -9.22 8.97
N ILE A 77 11.47 -9.69 9.80
CA ILE A 77 11.46 -9.44 11.24
C ILE A 77 11.06 -10.70 12.02
N ASN A 78 11.38 -10.72 13.31
CA ASN A 78 10.87 -11.74 14.21
C ASN A 78 9.36 -11.55 14.48
N LYS A 79 8.68 -12.66 14.80
CA LYS A 79 7.28 -12.62 15.23
C LYS A 79 7.16 -11.69 16.44
N ALA A 80 6.18 -10.79 16.40
CA ALA A 80 5.94 -9.89 17.51
C ALA A 80 5.33 -10.66 18.70
N GLU A 81 5.85 -10.42 19.88
CA GLU A 81 5.26 -10.89 21.13
C GLU A 81 4.40 -9.78 21.73
N TRP A 82 3.11 -10.02 21.78
CA TRP A 82 2.15 -9.05 22.29
C TRP A 82 1.94 -9.22 23.79
N SER A 83 2.10 -8.15 24.55
CA SER A 83 1.78 -8.21 25.98
C SER A 83 0.31 -8.51 26.20
N SER A 84 -0.01 -9.31 27.21
CA SER A 84 -1.40 -9.67 27.54
C SER A 84 -2.27 -8.44 27.85
N GLY A 85 -1.68 -7.40 28.45
CA GLY A 85 -2.36 -6.13 28.71
C GLY A 85 -2.78 -5.40 27.44
N LEU A 86 -1.91 -5.35 26.42
CA LEU A 86 -2.21 -4.73 25.13
C LEU A 86 -3.37 -5.45 24.44
N VAL A 87 -3.30 -6.80 24.37
CA VAL A 87 -4.35 -7.61 23.75
C VAL A 87 -5.68 -7.46 24.50
N SER A 88 -5.66 -7.41 25.84
CA SER A 88 -6.85 -7.23 26.67
C SER A 88 -7.55 -5.89 26.44
N ILE A 89 -6.78 -4.82 26.27
CA ILE A 89 -7.34 -3.49 25.94
C ILE A 89 -8.04 -3.54 24.58
N LEU A 90 -7.39 -4.10 23.55
CA LEU A 90 -7.99 -4.22 22.22
C LEU A 90 -9.28 -5.03 22.24
N LYS A 91 -9.30 -6.17 22.97
CA LYS A 91 -10.50 -6.99 23.14
C LYS A 91 -11.63 -6.21 23.83
N LEU A 92 -11.32 -5.41 24.87
CA LEU A 92 -12.31 -4.55 25.52
C LEU A 92 -12.93 -3.56 24.54
N PHE A 93 -12.13 -2.98 23.63
CA PHE A 93 -12.64 -2.07 22.60
C PHE A 93 -13.52 -2.78 21.57
N VAL A 94 -13.22 -4.04 21.23
CA VAL A 94 -14.10 -4.89 20.41
C VAL A 94 -15.46 -5.08 21.11
N GLU A 95 -15.47 -5.46 22.38
CA GLU A 95 -16.70 -5.66 23.16
C GLU A 95 -17.56 -4.39 23.27
N LYS A 96 -16.92 -3.22 23.38
CA LYS A 96 -17.59 -1.91 23.55
C LYS A 96 -17.93 -1.21 22.22
N THR A 97 -17.59 -1.81 21.07
CA THR A 97 -17.84 -1.23 19.76
C THR A 97 -18.49 -2.28 18.85
N PRO A 98 -19.83 -2.29 18.74
CA PRO A 98 -20.54 -3.28 17.92
C PRO A 98 -20.01 -3.32 16.49
N ARG A 99 -19.88 -4.51 15.91
CA ARG A 99 -19.35 -4.79 14.56
C ARG A 99 -17.90 -4.39 14.34
N SER A 100 -17.13 -4.10 15.40
CA SER A 100 -15.68 -4.06 15.33
C SER A 100 -15.09 -5.43 15.58
N HIS A 101 -13.87 -5.66 15.10
CA HIS A 101 -13.13 -6.89 15.35
C HIS A 101 -11.63 -6.64 15.47
N LEU A 102 -10.95 -7.56 16.14
CA LEU A 102 -9.49 -7.57 16.25
C LEU A 102 -8.93 -8.62 15.30
N GLU A 103 -8.11 -8.20 14.37
CA GLU A 103 -7.26 -9.06 13.56
C GLU A 103 -5.88 -9.16 14.23
N VAL A 104 -5.46 -10.40 14.49
CA VAL A 104 -4.11 -10.68 15.03
C VAL A 104 -3.27 -11.21 13.88
N LYS A 105 -2.42 -10.35 13.32
CA LYS A 105 -1.44 -10.72 12.30
C LYS A 105 -0.18 -11.27 12.98
N GLU A 106 0.71 -11.83 12.19
CA GLU A 106 1.99 -12.32 12.72
C GLU A 106 2.86 -11.18 13.27
N THR A 107 2.74 -9.99 12.68
CA THR A 107 3.60 -8.83 12.95
C THR A 107 2.84 -7.58 13.41
N ALA A 108 1.52 -7.63 13.46
CA ALA A 108 0.67 -6.49 13.83
C ALA A 108 -0.61 -6.94 14.55
N LEU A 109 -1.20 -6.02 15.32
CA LEU A 109 -2.56 -6.10 15.85
C LEU A 109 -3.37 -5.01 15.18
N ALA A 110 -4.49 -5.36 14.52
CA ALA A 110 -5.34 -4.40 13.82
C ALA A 110 -6.77 -4.44 14.37
N TRP A 111 -7.23 -3.32 14.95
CA TRP A 111 -8.60 -3.16 15.37
C TRP A 111 -9.40 -2.48 14.27
N HIS A 112 -10.31 -3.23 13.64
CA HIS A 112 -11.17 -2.79 12.55
C HIS A 112 -12.53 -2.34 13.06
N TYR A 113 -12.99 -1.16 12.61
CA TYR A 113 -14.28 -0.59 12.98
C TYR A 113 -15.09 -0.08 11.77
N ARG A 114 -14.77 -0.56 10.56
CA ARG A 114 -15.41 -0.14 9.32
C ARG A 114 -16.91 -0.45 9.26
N GLU A 115 -17.33 -1.55 9.87
CA GLU A 115 -18.74 -1.95 9.92
C GLU A 115 -19.50 -1.36 11.13
N SER A 116 -18.80 -0.67 12.04
CA SER A 116 -19.39 0.00 13.19
C SER A 116 -20.13 1.27 12.79
N ASP A 117 -20.98 1.79 13.68
CA ASP A 117 -21.50 3.14 13.54
C ASP A 117 -20.35 4.14 13.35
N ALA A 118 -20.48 5.03 12.36
CA ALA A 118 -19.36 5.89 11.94
C ALA A 118 -18.88 6.84 13.05
N TRP A 119 -19.82 7.43 13.80
CA TRP A 119 -19.50 8.34 14.89
C TRP A 119 -18.89 7.59 16.08
N LEU A 120 -19.53 6.50 16.50
CA LEU A 120 -19.05 5.67 17.61
C LEU A 120 -17.67 5.08 17.30
N GLY A 121 -17.48 4.56 16.09
CA GLY A 121 -16.20 3.98 15.65
C GLY A 121 -15.07 5.02 15.69
N ALA A 122 -15.29 6.22 15.17
CA ALA A 122 -14.31 7.30 15.19
C ALA A 122 -13.98 7.76 16.63
N LEU A 123 -14.99 7.91 17.49
CA LEU A 123 -14.80 8.24 18.90
C LEU A 123 -13.97 7.17 19.62
N ARG A 124 -14.31 5.89 19.41
CA ARG A 124 -13.59 4.76 20.01
C ARG A 124 -12.16 4.64 19.50
N ALA A 125 -11.91 4.91 18.22
CA ALA A 125 -10.56 4.93 17.68
C ALA A 125 -9.69 5.96 18.38
N GLN A 126 -10.19 7.18 18.57
CA GLN A 126 -9.45 8.22 19.30
C GLN A 126 -9.20 7.84 20.76
N GLN A 127 -10.19 7.26 21.44
CA GLN A 127 -10.04 6.78 22.81
C GLN A 127 -9.01 5.66 22.91
N LEU A 128 -9.05 4.70 21.98
CA LEU A 128 -8.10 3.58 21.90
C LEU A 128 -6.67 4.10 21.73
N ILE A 129 -6.44 5.00 20.78
CA ILE A 129 -5.12 5.62 20.54
C ILE A 129 -4.61 6.28 21.82
N ASN A 130 -5.43 7.08 22.48
CA ASN A 130 -5.05 7.77 23.72
C ASN A 130 -4.66 6.80 24.84
N VAL A 131 -5.36 5.69 24.98
CA VAL A 131 -5.05 4.64 25.98
C VAL A 131 -3.75 3.92 25.63
N LEU A 132 -3.52 3.65 24.35
CA LEU A 132 -2.40 2.82 23.88
C LEU A 132 -1.08 3.60 23.77
N VAL A 133 -1.10 4.92 23.61
CA VAL A 133 0.09 5.71 23.29
C VAL A 133 1.24 5.47 24.28
N ASN A 134 0.97 5.50 25.58
CA ASN A 134 2.01 5.28 26.60
C ASN A 134 2.52 3.83 26.62
N ILE A 135 1.62 2.88 26.43
CA ILE A 135 1.96 1.45 26.38
C ILE A 135 2.85 1.17 25.16
N CYS A 136 2.47 1.70 24.00
CA CYS A 136 3.23 1.53 22.77
C CYS A 136 4.62 2.18 22.84
N ILE A 137 4.73 3.37 23.43
CA ILE A 137 6.05 4.01 23.67
C ILE A 137 6.94 3.12 24.54
N GLN A 138 6.42 2.60 25.65
CA GLN A 138 7.19 1.73 26.57
C GLN A 138 7.63 0.43 25.91
N GLN A 139 6.79 -0.13 25.02
CA GLN A 139 7.06 -1.39 24.30
C GLN A 139 7.75 -1.18 22.94
N LYS A 140 8.14 0.07 22.61
CA LYS A 140 8.72 0.43 21.31
C LYS A 140 7.85 -0.01 20.13
N LEU A 141 6.55 0.21 20.25
CA LEU A 141 5.56 -0.06 19.20
C LEU A 141 5.07 1.23 18.58
N GLN A 142 4.62 1.16 17.35
CA GLN A 142 3.99 2.23 16.60
C GLN A 142 2.48 2.01 16.52
N ILE A 143 1.71 3.10 16.63
CA ILE A 143 0.27 3.10 16.33
C ILE A 143 0.09 3.78 14.98
N ILE A 144 -0.62 3.11 14.07
CA ILE A 144 -1.00 3.64 12.76
C ILE A 144 -2.53 3.74 12.73
N GLN A 145 -3.03 4.92 12.42
CA GLN A 145 -4.44 5.14 12.14
C GLN A 145 -4.66 5.15 10.62
N GLY A 146 -5.26 4.09 10.11
CA GLY A 146 -5.68 4.00 8.72
C GLY A 146 -7.18 4.30 8.54
N ASP A 147 -7.71 4.04 7.35
CA ASP A 147 -9.14 4.22 7.08
C ASP A 147 -9.98 3.14 7.79
N LYS A 148 -10.61 3.56 8.89
CA LYS A 148 -11.45 2.71 9.77
C LYS A 148 -10.71 1.52 10.42
N VAL A 149 -9.42 1.69 10.68
CA VAL A 149 -8.55 0.74 11.38
C VAL A 149 -7.55 1.46 12.27
N VAL A 150 -7.24 0.86 13.43
CA VAL A 150 -6.11 1.25 14.30
C VAL A 150 -5.20 0.03 14.36
N GLU A 151 -3.98 0.18 13.85
CA GLU A 151 -2.98 -0.89 13.81
C GLU A 151 -1.83 -0.59 14.77
N ILE A 152 -1.36 -1.62 15.47
CA ILE A 152 -0.19 -1.58 16.36
C ILE A 152 0.85 -2.54 15.81
N LYS A 153 2.07 -2.05 15.57
CA LYS A 153 3.17 -2.85 15.01
C LYS A 153 4.54 -2.35 15.47
N SER A 154 5.61 -3.09 15.13
CA SER A 154 6.98 -2.58 15.28
C SER A 154 7.23 -1.41 14.32
N PRO A 155 7.96 -0.37 14.73
CA PRO A 155 8.43 0.69 13.83
C PRO A 155 9.60 0.25 12.91
N ASP A 156 10.20 -0.93 13.15
CA ASP A 156 11.40 -1.38 12.46
C ASP A 156 11.20 -1.64 10.96
N TYR A 157 9.94 -1.74 10.52
CA TYR A 157 9.56 -1.93 9.13
C TYR A 157 8.35 -1.07 8.75
N ASN A 158 8.40 -0.53 7.55
CA ASN A 158 7.32 0.22 6.90
C ASN A 158 7.48 0.13 5.37
N LYS A 159 6.53 0.69 4.62
CA LYS A 159 6.60 0.67 3.15
C LYS A 159 7.89 1.32 2.61
N GLY A 160 8.45 2.30 3.33
CA GLY A 160 9.72 2.93 2.98
C GLY A 160 10.94 2.05 3.22
N SER A 161 10.94 1.19 4.24
CA SER A 161 12.03 0.23 4.47
C SER A 161 12.11 -0.80 3.34
N GLU A 162 10.97 -1.23 2.80
CA GLU A 162 10.94 -2.10 1.63
C GLU A 162 11.49 -1.41 0.38
N VAL A 163 11.16 -0.14 0.17
CA VAL A 163 11.74 0.65 -0.94
C VAL A 163 13.26 0.70 -0.83
N ARG A 164 13.81 1.02 0.35
CA ARG A 164 15.26 1.03 0.57
C ARG A 164 15.88 -0.33 0.24
N ARG A 165 15.27 -1.42 0.71
CA ARG A 165 15.72 -2.79 0.41
C ARG A 165 15.76 -3.07 -1.10
N GLN A 166 14.77 -2.60 -1.87
CA GLN A 166 14.75 -2.76 -3.33
C GLN A 166 15.85 -1.94 -4.01
N LEU A 167 16.06 -0.71 -3.57
CA LEU A 167 17.06 0.21 -4.14
C LEU A 167 18.50 -0.23 -3.84
N GLU A 168 18.75 -0.88 -2.70
CA GLU A 168 20.06 -1.45 -2.35
C GLU A 168 20.46 -2.61 -3.28
N LYS A 169 19.50 -3.33 -3.84
CA LYS A 169 19.73 -4.50 -4.69
C LYS A 169 19.97 -4.17 -6.15
N LYS A 170 19.34 -3.13 -6.66
CA LYS A 170 19.36 -2.81 -8.08
C LYS A 170 19.21 -1.30 -8.30
N HIS A 171 19.96 -0.80 -9.25
CA HIS A 171 19.74 0.54 -9.80
C HIS A 171 18.60 0.51 -10.82
N TYR A 172 17.75 1.53 -10.78
CA TYR A 172 16.63 1.71 -11.69
C TYR A 172 16.77 3.05 -12.39
N ASP A 173 16.69 3.07 -13.72
CA ASP A 173 16.74 4.30 -14.53
C ASP A 173 15.51 5.17 -14.30
N PHE A 174 14.37 4.53 -13.98
CA PHE A 174 13.10 5.19 -13.78
C PHE A 174 12.26 4.45 -12.73
N ILE A 175 11.61 5.21 -11.84
CA ILE A 175 10.79 4.66 -10.74
C ILE A 175 9.44 5.38 -10.72
N ILE A 176 8.36 4.60 -10.65
CA ILE A 176 7.01 5.08 -10.34
C ILE A 176 6.54 4.40 -9.05
N ALA A 177 5.95 5.17 -8.15
CA ALA A 177 5.27 4.65 -6.97
C ALA A 177 3.89 5.29 -6.82
N MET A 178 2.89 4.49 -6.43
CA MET A 178 1.52 4.95 -6.22
C MET A 178 0.98 4.43 -4.89
N GLY A 179 0.22 5.27 -4.18
CA GLY A 179 -0.39 4.92 -2.91
C GLY A 179 -1.44 5.93 -2.45
N ASP A 180 -2.35 5.49 -1.59
CA ASP A 180 -3.51 6.31 -1.18
C ASP A 180 -3.49 6.72 0.31
N ASP A 181 -2.76 6.01 1.17
CA ASP A 181 -2.82 6.25 2.60
C ASP A 181 -1.54 6.89 3.20
N THR A 182 -1.50 7.01 4.52
CA THR A 182 -0.37 7.60 5.26
C THR A 182 0.87 6.69 5.26
N THR A 183 0.71 5.38 5.12
CA THR A 183 1.85 4.44 5.07
C THR A 183 2.61 4.54 3.75
N ASP A 184 1.95 5.05 2.69
CA ASP A 184 2.58 5.33 1.40
C ASP A 184 3.46 6.57 1.42
N GLU A 185 3.23 7.49 2.37
CA GLU A 185 4.11 8.64 2.58
C GLU A 185 5.54 8.19 2.92
N ASP A 186 5.68 7.11 3.70
CA ASP A 186 6.98 6.52 4.01
C ASP A 186 7.65 5.95 2.76
N MET A 187 6.85 5.34 1.86
CA MET A 187 7.31 4.87 0.56
C MET A 187 7.81 6.03 -0.31
N PHE A 188 7.02 7.10 -0.43
CA PHE A 188 7.38 8.26 -1.24
C PHE A 188 8.66 8.96 -0.74
N LYS A 189 8.78 9.15 0.58
CA LYS A 189 9.96 9.77 1.22
C LYS A 189 11.24 8.94 1.09
N ALA A 190 11.11 7.61 0.93
CA ALA A 190 12.26 6.72 0.79
C ALA A 190 12.79 6.63 -0.65
N LEU A 191 12.04 7.13 -1.62
CA LEU A 191 12.41 7.13 -3.03
C LEU A 191 13.36 8.28 -3.37
N PRO A 192 14.21 8.14 -4.40
CA PRO A 192 15.04 9.23 -4.89
C PRO A 192 14.19 10.37 -5.48
N VAL A 193 14.72 11.59 -5.45
CA VAL A 193 14.00 12.83 -5.85
C VAL A 193 13.48 12.79 -7.30
N ASN A 194 14.14 12.05 -8.17
CA ASN A 194 13.73 11.88 -9.57
C ASN A 194 12.67 10.79 -9.78
N ALA A 195 12.23 10.11 -8.73
CA ALA A 195 11.13 9.15 -8.82
C ALA A 195 9.79 9.88 -9.04
N VAL A 196 8.92 9.27 -9.83
CA VAL A 196 7.53 9.71 -10.00
C VAL A 196 6.68 9.10 -8.91
N THR A 197 6.27 9.91 -7.94
CA THR A 197 5.42 9.51 -6.83
C THR A 197 4.02 10.07 -7.03
N ILE A 198 3.00 9.23 -6.94
CA ILE A 198 1.60 9.56 -7.24
C ILE A 198 0.74 9.23 -6.03
N LYS A 199 0.20 10.26 -5.39
CA LYS A 199 -0.82 10.09 -4.34
C LYS A 199 -2.18 9.87 -4.98
N VAL A 200 -2.87 8.81 -4.59
CA VAL A 200 -4.25 8.52 -5.03
C VAL A 200 -5.23 9.09 -4.01
N GLY A 201 -6.28 9.77 -4.48
CA GLY A 201 -7.25 10.44 -3.63
C GLY A 201 -6.80 11.83 -3.16
N TYR A 202 -6.53 11.97 -1.86
CA TYR A 202 -6.16 13.26 -1.27
C TYR A 202 -4.78 13.72 -1.69
N VAL A 203 -4.55 15.04 -1.65
CA VAL A 203 -3.24 15.65 -1.94
C VAL A 203 -2.25 15.31 -0.84
N SER A 204 -0.99 15.09 -1.22
CA SER A 204 0.14 14.83 -0.32
C SER A 204 1.33 15.71 -0.68
N GLU A 205 2.02 16.22 0.34
CA GLU A 205 3.28 16.94 0.16
C GLU A 205 4.46 16.01 -0.15
N ALA A 206 4.35 14.72 0.17
CA ALA A 206 5.39 13.73 -0.09
C ALA A 206 5.36 13.16 -1.51
N ALA A 207 4.26 13.37 -2.25
CA ALA A 207 4.11 12.89 -3.62
C ALA A 207 4.28 14.03 -4.62
N SER A 208 4.93 13.74 -5.76
CA SER A 208 5.14 14.71 -6.84
C SER A 208 3.85 14.99 -7.64
N TYR A 209 2.92 14.03 -7.63
CA TYR A 209 1.67 14.09 -8.39
C TYR A 209 0.51 13.59 -7.55
N ASN A 210 -0.70 14.01 -7.94
CA ASN A 210 -1.95 13.54 -7.34
C ASN A 210 -2.85 12.96 -8.43
N MET A 211 -3.41 11.78 -8.15
CA MET A 211 -4.43 11.14 -8.96
C MET A 211 -5.75 11.19 -8.18
N PRO A 212 -6.76 11.94 -8.64
CA PRO A 212 -7.95 12.22 -7.82
C PRO A 212 -8.76 10.99 -7.42
N SER A 213 -8.72 9.93 -8.22
CA SER A 213 -9.54 8.73 -7.99
C SER A 213 -8.75 7.44 -8.21
N GLN A 214 -9.01 6.46 -7.36
CA GLN A 214 -8.51 5.09 -7.52
C GLN A 214 -8.92 4.48 -8.88
N THR A 215 -10.08 4.86 -9.42
CA THR A 215 -10.56 4.37 -10.72
C THR A 215 -9.68 4.76 -11.90
N GLU A 216 -8.79 5.73 -11.74
CA GLU A 216 -7.84 6.18 -12.76
C GLU A 216 -6.54 5.34 -12.77
N VAL A 217 -6.26 4.57 -11.71
CA VAL A 217 -5.01 3.81 -11.56
C VAL A 217 -4.90 2.72 -12.62
N LEU A 218 -5.95 1.91 -12.80
CA LEU A 218 -5.92 0.83 -13.78
C LEU A 218 -5.77 1.33 -15.22
N PRO A 219 -6.54 2.33 -15.70
CA PRO A 219 -6.31 2.96 -17.00
C PRO A 219 -4.88 3.48 -17.19
N PHE A 220 -4.30 4.12 -16.17
CA PHE A 220 -2.93 4.58 -16.19
C PHE A 220 -1.93 3.44 -16.37
N LEU A 221 -2.06 2.35 -15.59
CA LEU A 221 -1.22 1.17 -15.73
C LEU A 221 -1.36 0.48 -17.09
N GLN A 222 -2.58 0.48 -17.68
CA GLN A 222 -2.83 -0.04 -19.02
C GLN A 222 -2.09 0.75 -20.09
N ILE A 223 -2.02 2.08 -19.96
CA ILE A 223 -1.24 2.93 -20.87
C ILE A 223 0.26 2.60 -20.71
N LEU A 224 0.77 2.46 -19.49
CA LEU A 224 2.17 2.07 -19.25
C LEU A 224 2.50 0.69 -19.84
N ALA A 225 1.56 -0.26 -19.74
CA ALA A 225 1.69 -1.60 -20.30
C ALA A 225 1.66 -1.62 -21.86
N ASN A 226 1.09 -0.58 -22.48
CA ASN A 226 0.93 -0.45 -23.93
C ASN A 226 1.89 0.60 -24.50
N LYS A 227 3.17 0.28 -24.65
CA LYS A 227 4.17 1.23 -25.21
C LYS A 227 3.76 1.90 -26.53
N LYS A 228 2.89 1.26 -27.34
CA LYS A 228 2.36 1.82 -28.59
C LYS A 228 1.38 2.97 -28.34
N ASP A 229 0.62 2.91 -27.26
CA ASP A 229 -0.42 3.91 -26.93
C ASP A 229 0.19 5.20 -26.39
N MET A 230 1.42 5.16 -25.87
CA MET A 230 2.15 6.36 -25.42
C MET A 230 2.50 7.34 -26.56
N LYS A 231 2.42 6.91 -27.82
CA LYS A 231 2.65 7.76 -29.00
C LYS A 231 1.39 8.49 -29.48
N GLN A 232 0.22 8.16 -28.93
CA GLN A 232 -1.05 8.80 -29.28
C GLN A 232 -1.43 9.90 -28.27
N PRO A 233 -2.13 10.95 -28.68
CA PRO A 233 -2.64 11.95 -27.74
C PRO A 233 -3.67 11.31 -26.81
N ILE A 234 -3.42 11.42 -25.51
CA ILE A 234 -4.27 10.87 -24.44
C ILE A 234 -5.60 11.60 -24.41
N GLY A 235 -6.70 10.85 -24.24
CA GLY A 235 -8.06 11.39 -24.17
C GLY A 235 -8.22 12.49 -23.12
N GLU A 236 -9.14 13.42 -23.35
CA GLU A 236 -9.24 14.69 -22.59
C GLU A 236 -9.46 14.53 -21.08
N ASN A 237 -10.03 13.41 -20.62
CA ASN A 237 -10.38 13.19 -19.22
C ASN A 237 -9.20 12.82 -18.29
N VAL A 238 -8.06 12.38 -18.81
CA VAL A 238 -6.83 12.07 -18.04
C VAL A 238 -5.86 13.26 -18.05
N LYS A 239 -6.14 14.28 -18.87
CA LYS A 239 -5.21 15.34 -19.24
C LYS A 239 -4.82 16.33 -18.14
N THR A 240 -5.62 16.52 -17.10
CA THR A 240 -5.43 17.69 -16.22
C THR A 240 -4.51 17.42 -15.03
N SER A 241 -4.59 16.26 -14.39
CA SER A 241 -3.79 15.96 -13.19
C SER A 241 -2.49 15.21 -13.45
N LEU A 242 -2.41 14.44 -14.53
CA LEU A 242 -1.25 13.62 -14.88
C LEU A 242 -0.52 14.09 -16.14
N LYS A 243 -0.89 15.23 -16.71
CA LYS A 243 -0.28 15.78 -17.94
C LYS A 243 1.25 15.85 -17.83
N GLY A 244 1.78 16.28 -16.69
CA GLY A 244 3.21 16.34 -16.45
C GLY A 244 3.90 14.97 -16.46
N VAL A 245 3.24 13.94 -15.91
CA VAL A 245 3.76 12.56 -15.93
C VAL A 245 3.79 12.03 -17.37
N PHE A 246 2.73 12.26 -18.13
CA PHE A 246 2.66 11.81 -19.52
C PHE A 246 3.60 12.60 -20.46
N ASP A 247 3.74 13.90 -20.25
CA ASP A 247 4.69 14.72 -21.00
C ASP A 247 6.13 14.27 -20.75
N PHE A 248 6.48 13.95 -19.50
CA PHE A 248 7.76 13.37 -19.13
C PHE A 248 8.02 12.03 -19.83
N PHE A 249 7.05 11.11 -19.82
CA PHE A 249 7.16 9.82 -20.53
C PHE A 249 7.31 10.00 -22.03
N ARG A 250 6.53 10.89 -22.63
CA ARG A 250 6.61 11.20 -24.05
C ARG A 250 8.00 11.71 -24.44
N ASP A 251 8.60 12.53 -23.59
CA ASP A 251 9.91 13.11 -23.86
C ASP A 251 11.05 12.09 -23.62
N LEU A 252 10.92 11.22 -22.61
CA LEU A 252 11.85 10.11 -22.37
C LEU A 252 11.87 9.10 -23.54
N LEU A 253 10.72 8.87 -24.19
CA LEU A 253 10.60 7.96 -25.34
C LEU A 253 11.11 8.57 -26.66
N LYS A 254 11.24 9.89 -26.75
CA LYS A 254 11.83 10.58 -27.92
C LYS A 254 13.37 10.56 -27.92
N THR A 255 13.98 10.33 -26.76
CA THR A 255 15.44 10.35 -26.58
C THR A 255 16.09 8.95 -26.75
N LYS A 256 15.34 7.95 -27.12
CA LYS A 256 15.77 6.62 -27.59
C LYS A 256 15.20 6.39 -29.00
#